data_a10c3825c1071b82bc12b642207c50b0
#
_entry.id   a10c3825c1071b82bc12b642207c50b0
#
_cell.length_a   1.000
_cell.length_b   1.000
_cell.length_c   1.000
_cell.angle_alpha   90.00
_cell.angle_beta   90.00
_cell.angle_gamma   90.00
#
_symmetry.space_group_name_H-M   'P 1'
#
loop_
_entity.id
_entity.type
_entity.pdbx_description
1 polymer ?
#
loop_
_entity_poly.entity_id
_entity_poly.type
_entity_poly.pdbx_seq_one_letter_code
_entity_poly.pdbx_strand_id
1 'polypeptide(L)'
;DDFDPDDRNFNAKKVLLYDNNLFFSNASALSVYPSSEKSTLYVGTEGGQLLKVENAHKYSEGDNPESQAEWSSLTGNNFLGSISDIEFGSSENKIFVTFHNFGVNNIFFSDDGGVSWIEKDGDLPDIPVRCILQNPMVEDEVIIGTELGVWYTKDFSSDKPSWLQANAGMSDVRVTDLDLRKG
;
A
#
# COMPACT_ATOMS: atom_id res chain seq x y z
N ASP A 1 -12.86 -28.01 -5.25
CA ASP A 1 -12.02 -28.26 -4.06
C ASP A 1 -12.89 -27.98 -2.85
N ASP A 2 -13.37 -29.08 -2.23
CA ASP A 2 -14.28 -29.01 -1.11
C ASP A 2 -13.48 -28.60 0.14
N PHE A 3 -13.72 -27.39 0.60
CA PHE A 3 -13.29 -26.97 1.93
C PHE A 3 -14.14 -27.71 2.97
N ASP A 4 -13.53 -28.69 3.64
CA ASP A 4 -14.13 -29.36 4.80
C ASP A 4 -13.68 -28.65 6.08
N PRO A 5 -14.56 -27.88 6.76
CA PRO A 5 -14.19 -27.17 7.98
C PRO A 5 -13.91 -28.11 9.17
N ASP A 6 -14.26 -29.39 9.07
CA ASP A 6 -14.00 -30.41 10.10
C ASP A 6 -12.69 -31.20 9.86
N ASP A 7 -12.02 -31.00 8.74
CA ASP A 7 -10.71 -31.62 8.48
C ASP A 7 -9.62 -30.95 9.34
N ARG A 8 -9.37 -31.54 10.51
CA ARG A 8 -8.29 -31.12 11.42
C ARG A 8 -6.88 -31.39 10.88
N ASN A 9 -6.77 -32.00 9.70
CA ASN A 9 -5.52 -32.24 8.98
C ASN A 9 -5.30 -31.24 7.85
N PHE A 10 -5.91 -30.06 7.92
CA PHE A 10 -5.63 -28.99 6.97
C PHE A 10 -4.15 -28.61 7.04
N ASN A 11 -3.34 -29.27 6.24
CA ASN A 11 -1.96 -28.89 5.98
C ASN A 11 -1.95 -27.71 5.01
N ALA A 12 -2.10 -26.50 5.55
CA ALA A 12 -1.82 -25.30 4.80
C ALA A 12 -0.37 -25.38 4.29
N LYS A 13 -0.20 -25.60 2.99
CA LYS A 13 1.13 -25.56 2.39
C LYS A 13 1.66 -24.14 2.52
N LYS A 14 2.74 -24.01 3.29
CA LYS A 14 3.51 -22.78 3.33
C LYS A 14 4.36 -22.71 2.07
N VAL A 15 3.98 -21.84 1.15
CA VAL A 15 4.79 -21.51 -0.01
C VAL A 15 5.66 -20.31 0.35
N LEU A 16 6.97 -20.47 0.23
CA LEU A 16 7.91 -19.37 0.34
C LEU A 16 7.97 -18.65 -1.01
N LEU A 17 7.31 -17.51 -1.13
CA LEU A 17 7.61 -16.55 -2.19
C LEU A 17 8.90 -15.82 -1.75
N TYR A 18 10.00 -16.08 -2.45
CA TYR A 18 11.29 -15.72 -1.92
C TYR A 18 12.23 -15.21 -3.02
N ASP A 19 12.70 -13.99 -2.85
CA ASP A 19 13.91 -13.51 -3.52
C ASP A 19 14.83 -12.87 -2.48
N ASN A 20 15.92 -13.56 -2.16
CA ASN A 20 16.92 -13.16 -1.20
C ASN A 20 17.62 -11.83 -1.50
N ASN A 21 17.61 -11.44 -2.76
CA ASN A 21 18.40 -10.29 -3.21
C ASN A 21 17.63 -8.98 -3.13
N LEU A 22 16.31 -9.03 -2.94
CA LEU A 22 15.44 -7.86 -2.93
C LEU A 22 14.95 -7.46 -1.54
N PHE A 23 14.83 -8.41 -0.60
CA PHE A 23 14.38 -8.11 0.76
C PHE A 23 15.53 -7.77 1.69
N PHE A 24 15.56 -6.54 2.20
CA PHE A 24 16.53 -6.09 3.19
C PHE A 24 15.92 -5.82 4.57
N SER A 25 14.60 -5.89 4.70
CA SER A 25 13.88 -5.68 5.97
C SER A 25 12.55 -6.42 5.99
N ASN A 26 11.87 -6.42 7.14
CA ASN A 26 10.57 -7.09 7.28
C ASN A 26 9.48 -6.42 6.42
N ALA A 27 8.54 -7.21 5.94
CA ALA A 27 7.33 -6.69 5.32
C ALA A 27 6.48 -5.95 6.37
N SER A 28 6.00 -4.76 6.04
CA SER A 28 5.17 -3.92 6.90
C SER A 28 3.80 -3.62 6.30
N ALA A 29 3.68 -3.66 4.97
CA ALA A 29 2.42 -3.47 4.26
C ALA A 29 2.29 -4.47 3.11
N LEU A 30 1.07 -4.94 2.86
CA LEU A 30 0.76 -5.86 1.76
C LEU A 30 -0.52 -5.35 1.07
N SER A 31 -0.50 -5.29 -0.26
CA SER A 31 -1.67 -4.97 -1.05
C SER A 31 -1.72 -5.82 -2.32
N VAL A 32 -2.92 -6.12 -2.79
CA VAL A 32 -3.15 -6.87 -4.02
C VAL A 32 -4.02 -6.03 -4.93
N TYR A 33 -3.54 -5.72 -6.12
CA TYR A 33 -4.40 -5.08 -7.11
C TYR A 33 -5.41 -6.10 -7.66
N PRO A 34 -6.73 -5.83 -7.55
CA PRO A 34 -7.76 -6.75 -8.01
C PRO A 34 -7.78 -6.80 -9.55
N SER A 35 -7.27 -7.88 -10.11
CA SER A 35 -7.33 -8.16 -11.55
C SER A 35 -7.89 -9.54 -11.80
N SER A 36 -8.72 -9.71 -12.83
CA SER A 36 -9.23 -11.02 -13.23
C SER A 36 -8.19 -11.92 -13.92
N GLU A 37 -7.08 -11.35 -14.35
CA GLU A 37 -6.09 -12.07 -15.18
C GLU A 37 -4.79 -12.40 -14.44
N LYS A 38 -4.43 -11.59 -13.44
CA LYS A 38 -3.15 -11.72 -12.73
C LYS A 38 -3.34 -11.43 -11.24
N SER A 39 -2.66 -12.20 -10.40
CA SER A 39 -2.49 -11.83 -8.99
C SER A 39 -1.16 -11.09 -8.85
N THR A 40 -1.23 -9.78 -8.72
CA THR A 40 -0.08 -8.94 -8.46
C THR A 40 -0.10 -8.54 -6.99
N LEU A 41 0.95 -8.95 -6.27
CA LEU A 41 1.15 -8.59 -4.87
C LEU A 41 2.14 -7.45 -4.78
N TYR A 42 1.83 -6.46 -3.96
CA TYR A 42 2.71 -5.36 -3.60
C TYR A 42 3.12 -5.50 -2.15
N VAL A 43 4.42 -5.34 -1.88
CA VAL A 43 5.00 -5.53 -0.55
C VAL A 43 5.78 -4.28 -0.17
N GLY A 44 5.31 -3.60 0.87
CA GLY A 44 6.04 -2.54 1.55
C GLY A 44 6.85 -3.10 2.71
N THR A 45 7.99 -2.50 3.01
CA THR A 45 8.87 -2.95 4.10
C THR A 45 9.12 -1.87 5.14
N GLU A 46 9.57 -2.28 6.33
CA GLU A 46 10.00 -1.37 7.40
C GLU A 46 11.19 -0.48 7.00
N GLY A 47 11.97 -0.91 6.02
CA GLY A 47 13.11 -0.18 5.47
C GLY A 47 12.79 0.71 4.27
N GLY A 48 11.50 0.87 3.91
CA GLY A 48 11.08 1.76 2.82
C GLY A 48 11.17 1.15 1.44
N GLN A 49 11.37 -0.16 1.31
CA GLN A 49 11.33 -0.81 0.01
C GLN A 49 9.89 -1.08 -0.41
N LEU A 50 9.57 -0.79 -1.67
CA LEU A 50 8.34 -1.23 -2.31
C LEU A 50 8.67 -2.24 -3.40
N LEU A 51 8.13 -3.43 -3.28
CA LEU A 51 8.34 -4.54 -4.20
C LEU A 51 7.02 -4.94 -4.85
N LYS A 52 7.08 -5.29 -6.13
CA LYS A 52 5.98 -5.86 -6.91
C LYS A 52 6.29 -7.31 -7.25
N VAL A 53 5.31 -8.19 -7.05
CA VAL A 53 5.39 -9.62 -7.36
C VAL A 53 4.28 -9.97 -8.34
N GLU A 54 4.61 -10.19 -9.58
CA GLU A 54 3.66 -10.64 -10.59
C GLU A 54 3.53 -12.17 -10.58
N ASN A 55 2.38 -12.67 -10.97
CA ASN A 55 2.08 -14.11 -11.01
C ASN A 55 2.22 -14.84 -9.65
N ALA A 56 1.99 -14.17 -8.54
CA ALA A 56 2.07 -14.76 -7.21
C ALA A 56 1.19 -16.04 -7.02
N HIS A 57 0.11 -16.16 -7.82
CA HIS A 57 -0.80 -17.32 -7.80
C HIS A 57 -0.31 -18.56 -8.58
N LYS A 58 0.71 -18.40 -9.43
CA LYS A 58 1.19 -19.48 -10.33
C LYS A 58 2.15 -20.46 -9.66
N TYR A 59 2.40 -20.28 -8.37
CA TYR A 59 3.25 -21.21 -7.64
C TYR A 59 2.55 -22.56 -7.49
N SER A 60 3.19 -23.64 -7.95
CA SER A 60 2.79 -25.02 -7.69
C SER A 60 3.95 -25.82 -7.08
N GLU A 61 3.62 -26.88 -6.32
CA GLU A 61 4.62 -27.76 -5.73
C GLU A 61 5.46 -28.43 -6.83
N GLY A 62 6.77 -28.32 -6.74
CA GLY A 62 7.69 -28.89 -7.73
C GLY A 62 8.12 -27.93 -8.82
N ASP A 63 7.46 -26.78 -8.94
CA ASP A 63 7.90 -25.72 -9.82
C ASP A 63 9.01 -24.90 -9.13
N ASN A 64 10.00 -24.50 -9.91
CA ASN A 64 11.01 -23.57 -9.37
C ASN A 64 10.34 -22.22 -9.11
N PRO A 65 10.23 -21.76 -7.86
CA PRO A 65 9.56 -20.49 -7.53
C PRO A 65 10.21 -19.29 -8.25
N GLU A 66 11.50 -19.33 -8.49
CA GLU A 66 12.24 -18.30 -9.22
C GLU A 66 11.81 -18.16 -10.68
N SER A 67 11.15 -19.19 -11.26
CA SER A 67 10.75 -19.18 -12.66
C SER A 67 9.31 -18.69 -12.89
N GLN A 68 8.51 -18.47 -11.86
CA GLN A 68 7.07 -18.20 -11.99
C GLN A 68 6.59 -16.88 -11.39
N ALA A 69 7.15 -16.46 -10.28
CA ALA A 69 6.88 -15.16 -9.68
C ALA A 69 7.95 -14.15 -10.12
N GLU A 70 7.51 -13.09 -10.78
CA GLU A 70 8.42 -12.03 -11.25
C GLU A 70 8.47 -10.92 -10.21
N TRP A 71 9.64 -10.72 -9.61
CA TRP A 71 9.89 -9.69 -8.62
C TRP A 71 10.51 -8.46 -9.26
N SER A 72 10.01 -7.28 -8.89
CA SER A 72 10.59 -6.00 -9.29
C SER A 72 10.56 -5.01 -8.13
N SER A 73 11.50 -4.08 -8.13
CA SER A 73 11.52 -2.98 -7.18
C SER A 73 10.87 -1.75 -7.78
N LEU A 74 9.91 -1.19 -7.04
CA LEU A 74 9.26 0.09 -7.34
C LEU A 74 9.68 1.18 -6.34
N THR A 75 10.72 0.93 -5.55
CA THR A 75 11.18 1.81 -4.49
C THR A 75 11.57 3.18 -5.02
N GLY A 76 10.92 4.23 -4.52
CA GLY A 76 11.28 5.61 -4.84
C GLY A 76 12.61 6.04 -4.21
N ASN A 77 13.34 6.95 -4.85
CA ASN A 77 14.63 7.44 -4.36
C ASN A 77 14.54 8.15 -3.00
N ASN A 78 13.37 8.71 -2.69
CA ASN A 78 13.13 9.48 -1.46
C ASN A 78 12.33 8.69 -0.41
N PHE A 79 12.14 7.39 -0.60
CA PHE A 79 11.45 6.53 0.36
C PHE A 79 12.31 6.34 1.60
N LEU A 80 11.83 6.85 2.74
CA LEU A 80 12.53 6.79 4.02
C LEU A 80 11.58 6.34 5.11
N GLY A 81 11.91 5.24 5.79
CA GLY A 81 11.14 4.73 6.91
C GLY A 81 10.23 3.55 6.55
N SER A 82 9.27 3.25 7.41
CA SER A 82 8.39 2.09 7.28
C SER A 82 7.19 2.42 6.42
N ILE A 83 6.99 1.67 5.34
CA ILE A 83 5.75 1.75 4.55
C ILE A 83 4.60 1.24 5.41
N SER A 84 3.58 2.06 5.57
CA SER A 84 2.40 1.76 6.38
C SER A 84 1.22 1.26 5.57
N ASP A 85 1.08 1.75 4.33
CA ASP A 85 -0.03 1.39 3.47
C ASP A 85 0.34 1.50 1.98
N ILE A 86 -0.33 0.68 1.17
CA ILE A 86 -0.23 0.67 -0.29
C ILE A 86 -1.66 0.59 -0.82
N GLU A 87 -2.12 1.65 -1.47
CA GLU A 87 -3.48 1.75 -2.01
C GLU A 87 -3.45 2.05 -3.50
N PHE A 88 -4.53 1.71 -4.19
CA PHE A 88 -4.66 1.92 -5.63
C PHE A 88 -5.79 2.90 -5.94
N GLY A 89 -5.55 3.76 -6.91
CA GLY A 89 -6.57 4.63 -7.48
C GLY A 89 -7.44 3.91 -8.53
N SER A 90 -7.83 4.65 -9.56
CA SER A 90 -8.69 4.14 -10.65
C SER A 90 -8.05 3.08 -11.55
N SER A 91 -6.73 2.84 -11.40
CA SER A 91 -5.98 1.83 -12.16
C SER A 91 -4.77 1.34 -11.38
N GLU A 92 -4.19 0.19 -11.80
CA GLU A 92 -2.94 -0.34 -11.23
C GLU A 92 -1.75 0.62 -11.36
N ASN A 93 -1.79 1.54 -12.32
CA ASN A 93 -0.73 2.54 -12.49
C ASN A 93 -0.80 3.67 -11.45
N LYS A 94 -1.97 3.88 -10.83
CA LYS A 94 -2.15 4.90 -9.79
C LYS A 94 -1.95 4.28 -8.43
N ILE A 95 -0.76 4.48 -7.88
CA ILE A 95 -0.33 3.85 -6.62
C ILE A 95 -0.09 4.93 -5.59
N PHE A 96 -0.67 4.75 -4.41
CA PHE A 96 -0.42 5.54 -3.23
C PHE A 96 0.43 4.72 -2.25
N VAL A 97 1.44 5.35 -1.67
CA VAL A 97 2.27 4.73 -0.64
C VAL A 97 2.38 5.70 0.53
N THR A 98 2.13 5.20 1.74
CA THR A 98 2.27 6.01 2.95
C THR A 98 3.37 5.48 3.86
N PHE A 99 3.89 6.38 4.71
CA PHE A 99 4.97 6.09 5.64
C PHE A 99 4.56 6.43 7.07
N HIS A 100 5.02 5.63 8.00
CA HIS A 100 4.68 5.74 9.41
C HIS A 100 5.87 6.25 10.23
N ASN A 101 6.44 7.39 9.83
CA ASN A 101 7.60 7.96 10.50
C ASN A 101 7.45 9.47 10.68
N PHE A 102 8.09 10.02 11.71
CA PHE A 102 8.29 11.46 11.86
C PHE A 102 9.54 11.91 11.10
N GLY A 103 9.56 13.15 10.66
CA GLY A 103 10.72 13.78 10.01
C GLY A 103 11.00 13.30 8.60
N VAL A 104 10.02 12.71 7.93
CA VAL A 104 10.10 12.23 6.54
C VAL A 104 8.85 12.67 5.77
N ASN A 105 8.88 12.59 4.45
CA ASN A 105 7.66 12.68 3.66
C ASN A 105 6.87 11.38 3.81
N ASN A 106 5.58 11.53 4.11
CA ASN A 106 4.72 10.41 4.50
C ASN A 106 3.76 9.97 3.40
N ILE A 107 3.61 10.75 2.30
CA ILE A 107 2.66 10.44 1.24
C ILE A 107 3.36 10.55 -0.11
N PHE A 108 3.35 9.45 -0.85
CA PHE A 108 3.85 9.40 -2.21
C PHE A 108 2.78 8.87 -3.16
N PHE A 109 2.76 9.41 -4.35
CA PHE A 109 1.85 9.01 -5.42
C PHE A 109 2.61 8.75 -6.71
N SER A 110 2.23 7.70 -7.42
CA SER A 110 2.67 7.40 -8.77
C SER A 110 1.44 7.27 -9.67
N ASP A 111 1.51 7.77 -10.90
CA ASP A 111 0.51 7.59 -11.96
C ASP A 111 1.03 6.74 -13.13
N ASP A 112 2.26 6.24 -13.02
CA ASP A 112 2.99 5.48 -14.04
C ASP A 112 3.39 4.06 -13.59
N GLY A 113 2.71 3.52 -12.58
CA GLY A 113 2.96 2.16 -12.08
C GLY A 113 4.20 2.02 -11.20
N GLY A 114 4.63 3.10 -10.57
CA GLY A 114 5.78 3.12 -9.66
C GLY A 114 7.12 3.40 -10.33
N VAL A 115 7.11 3.83 -11.60
CA VAL A 115 8.33 4.25 -12.31
C VAL A 115 8.85 5.58 -11.76
N SER A 116 7.92 6.50 -11.46
CA SER A 116 8.23 7.76 -10.80
C SER A 116 7.28 8.04 -9.63
N TRP A 117 7.75 8.86 -8.67
CA TRP A 117 7.03 9.16 -7.44
C TRP A 117 7.00 10.66 -7.18
N ILE A 118 5.81 11.15 -6.80
CA ILE A 118 5.54 12.54 -6.44
C ILE A 118 5.20 12.59 -4.95
N GLU A 119 5.86 13.49 -4.23
CA GLU A 119 5.56 13.76 -2.82
C GLU A 119 4.25 14.54 -2.71
N LYS A 120 3.38 14.13 -1.80
CA LYS A 120 2.02 14.68 -1.64
C LYS A 120 1.70 15.12 -0.20
N ASP A 121 2.72 15.34 0.62
CA ASP A 121 2.54 15.86 1.98
C ASP A 121 1.99 17.29 1.99
N GLY A 122 2.30 18.13 1.00
CA GLY A 122 1.78 19.50 0.87
C GLY A 122 2.01 20.34 2.12
N ASP A 123 0.92 20.73 2.81
CA ASP A 123 0.94 21.44 4.08
C ASP A 123 0.59 20.56 5.30
N LEU A 124 0.59 19.22 5.14
CA LEU A 124 0.39 18.30 6.25
C LEU A 124 1.48 18.50 7.32
N PRO A 125 1.12 18.64 8.61
CA PRO A 125 2.11 18.66 9.67
C PRO A 125 2.98 17.38 9.67
N ASP A 126 4.15 17.45 10.32
CA ASP A 126 5.01 16.26 10.50
C ASP A 126 4.33 15.24 11.44
N ILE A 127 3.47 14.41 10.85
CA ILE A 127 2.72 13.34 11.53
C ILE A 127 2.77 12.04 10.72
N PRO A 128 3.02 10.89 11.35
CA PRO A 128 2.99 9.60 10.67
C PRO A 128 1.62 9.31 10.05
N VAL A 129 1.62 8.91 8.78
CA VAL A 129 0.42 8.46 8.06
C VAL A 129 0.36 6.94 8.12
N ARG A 130 -0.83 6.39 8.40
CA ARG A 130 -1.02 4.95 8.57
C ARG A 130 -1.78 4.30 7.43
N CYS A 131 -2.74 5.02 6.87
CA CYS A 131 -3.57 4.53 5.79
C CYS A 131 -4.04 5.69 4.92
N ILE A 132 -4.38 5.40 3.66
CA ILE A 132 -4.82 6.36 2.67
C ILE A 132 -5.96 5.77 1.85
N LEU A 133 -6.92 6.61 1.46
CA LEU A 133 -8.04 6.20 0.63
C LEU A 133 -8.43 7.33 -0.32
N GLN A 134 -8.49 7.04 -1.60
CA GLN A 134 -8.98 7.97 -2.61
C GLN A 134 -10.49 7.78 -2.82
N ASN A 135 -11.23 8.88 -2.98
CA ASN A 135 -12.61 8.82 -3.41
C ASN A 135 -12.68 8.34 -4.86
N PRO A 136 -13.27 7.16 -5.14
CA PRO A 136 -13.29 6.61 -6.51
C PRO A 136 -14.16 7.41 -7.48
N MET A 137 -15.00 8.32 -6.98
CA MET A 137 -15.85 9.19 -7.79
C MET A 137 -15.24 10.56 -8.05
N VAL A 138 -14.28 10.98 -7.22
CA VAL A 138 -13.62 12.28 -7.30
C VAL A 138 -12.16 12.11 -6.93
N GLU A 139 -11.29 11.94 -7.92
CA GLU A 139 -9.88 11.59 -7.72
C GLU A 139 -9.09 12.62 -6.89
N ASP A 140 -9.54 13.88 -6.87
CA ASP A 140 -8.93 14.94 -6.06
C ASP A 140 -9.27 14.85 -4.56
N GLU A 141 -10.28 14.06 -4.21
CA GLU A 141 -10.63 13.84 -2.81
C GLU A 141 -9.89 12.62 -2.26
N VAL A 142 -8.99 12.86 -1.32
CA VAL A 142 -8.20 11.83 -0.63
C VAL A 142 -8.33 12.02 0.87
N ILE A 143 -8.45 10.91 1.60
CA ILE A 143 -8.55 10.86 3.05
C ILE A 143 -7.36 10.03 3.56
N ILE A 144 -6.76 10.48 4.67
CA ILE A 144 -5.70 9.75 5.36
C ILE A 144 -6.03 9.55 6.83
N GLY A 145 -5.65 8.38 7.33
CA GLY A 145 -5.60 8.10 8.76
C GLY A 145 -4.18 8.31 9.30
N THR A 146 -4.08 9.02 10.41
CA THR A 146 -2.79 9.42 11.00
C THR A 146 -2.71 9.04 12.48
N GLU A 147 -1.56 9.32 13.11
CA GLU A 147 -1.44 9.25 14.58
C GLU A 147 -2.33 10.25 15.32
N LEU A 148 -2.79 11.32 14.63
CA LEU A 148 -3.59 12.41 15.18
C LEU A 148 -4.87 12.62 14.37
N GLY A 149 -5.70 11.56 14.27
CA GLY A 149 -7.01 11.62 13.63
C GLY A 149 -6.99 11.47 12.12
N VAL A 150 -8.08 11.87 11.50
CA VAL A 150 -8.32 11.81 10.06
C VAL A 150 -8.05 13.17 9.43
N TRP A 151 -7.37 13.16 8.30
CA TRP A 151 -7.16 14.34 7.46
C TRP A 151 -7.68 14.09 6.07
N TYR A 152 -8.04 15.11 5.34
CA TYR A 152 -8.50 15.01 3.97
C TYR A 152 -8.03 16.18 3.13
N THR A 153 -7.96 15.96 1.83
CA THR A 153 -7.75 17.00 0.82
C THR A 153 -8.82 16.90 -0.27
N LYS A 154 -9.02 18.01 -1.00
CA LYS A 154 -9.89 18.11 -2.18
C LYS A 154 -9.15 18.64 -3.41
N ASP A 155 -7.84 18.74 -3.31
CA ASP A 155 -6.96 19.24 -4.37
C ASP A 155 -5.69 18.37 -4.51
N PHE A 156 -5.88 17.03 -4.40
CA PHE A 156 -4.77 16.08 -4.45
C PHE A 156 -3.94 16.15 -5.73
N SER A 157 -4.52 16.58 -6.86
CA SER A 157 -3.80 16.80 -8.12
C SER A 157 -2.80 17.98 -8.03
N SER A 158 -2.95 18.89 -7.07
CA SER A 158 -2.02 19.99 -6.84
C SER A 158 -0.60 19.45 -6.56
N ASP A 159 0.43 20.19 -6.94
CA ASP A 159 1.82 19.89 -6.57
C ASP A 159 2.01 19.91 -5.05
N LYS A 160 1.24 20.73 -4.35
CA LYS A 160 1.23 20.84 -2.88
C LYS A 160 -0.21 20.83 -2.39
N PRO A 161 -0.80 19.64 -2.13
CA PRO A 161 -2.14 19.52 -1.62
C PRO A 161 -2.32 20.23 -0.27
N SER A 162 -3.50 20.80 -0.05
CA SER A 162 -3.88 21.35 1.25
C SER A 162 -4.64 20.32 2.07
N TRP A 163 -4.10 19.97 3.23
CA TRP A 163 -4.67 18.97 4.12
C TRP A 163 -5.46 19.62 5.26
N LEU A 164 -6.69 19.18 5.45
CA LEU A 164 -7.59 19.65 6.49
C LEU A 164 -7.92 18.53 7.46
N GLN A 165 -7.84 18.81 8.75
CA GLN A 165 -8.22 17.84 9.78
C GLN A 165 -9.74 17.66 9.83
N ALA A 166 -10.22 16.42 9.84
CA ALA A 166 -11.63 16.07 9.92
C ALA A 166 -12.07 15.99 11.40
N ASN A 167 -12.32 17.16 12.02
CA ASN A 167 -12.59 17.26 13.47
C ASN A 167 -14.06 17.11 13.86
N ALA A 168 -14.99 16.92 12.91
CA ALA A 168 -16.42 16.90 13.20
C ALA A 168 -16.83 15.63 13.95
N GLY A 169 -16.81 15.70 15.28
CA GLY A 169 -17.29 14.64 16.18
C GLY A 169 -16.30 13.49 16.43
N MET A 170 -15.06 13.62 15.97
CA MET A 170 -13.98 12.69 16.25
C MET A 170 -12.92 13.30 17.15
N SER A 171 -12.40 12.49 18.07
CA SER A 171 -11.22 12.86 18.87
C SER A 171 -9.95 12.68 18.03
N ASP A 172 -8.85 13.34 18.45
CA ASP A 172 -7.51 13.14 17.88
C ASP A 172 -6.95 11.77 18.31
N VAL A 173 -7.52 10.72 17.75
CA VAL A 173 -7.12 9.32 18.00
C VAL A 173 -6.35 8.79 16.81
N ARG A 174 -5.47 7.84 17.09
CA ARG A 174 -4.81 7.07 16.04
C ARG A 174 -5.82 6.35 15.16
N VAL A 175 -5.71 6.55 13.85
CA VAL A 175 -6.50 5.85 12.84
C VAL A 175 -5.59 4.85 12.12
N THR A 176 -5.93 3.59 12.21
CA THR A 176 -5.08 2.49 11.71
C THR A 176 -5.50 1.94 10.38
N ASP A 177 -6.75 2.19 9.98
CA ASP A 177 -7.31 1.68 8.74
C ASP A 177 -8.50 2.53 8.28
N LEU A 178 -8.72 2.58 6.99
CA LEU A 178 -9.84 3.23 6.32
C LEU A 178 -10.41 2.27 5.28
N ASP A 179 -11.73 2.14 5.24
CA ASP A 179 -12.43 1.31 4.27
C ASP A 179 -13.60 2.07 3.65
N LEU A 180 -13.81 1.87 2.34
CA LEU A 180 -14.89 2.46 1.59
C LEU A 180 -15.97 1.41 1.30
N ARG A 181 -17.10 1.56 1.94
CA ARG A 181 -18.27 0.74 1.62
C ARG A 181 -19.06 1.34 0.45
N LYS A 182 -19.16 0.58 -0.62
CA LYS A 182 -20.11 0.88 -1.70
C LYS A 182 -21.54 0.63 -1.18
N GLY A 183 -22.35 1.68 -1.16
CA GLY A 183 -23.77 1.61 -0.77
C GLY A 183 -24.63 0.89 -1.81
#